data_be8f8af0debf9cf42ece6ca141b8f1ed
#
_entry.id   be8f8af0debf9cf42ece6ca141b8f1ed
#
_cell.length_a   1.000
_cell.length_b   1.000
_cell.length_c   1.000
_cell.angle_alpha   90.00
_cell.angle_beta   90.00
_cell.angle_gamma   90.00
#
_symmetry.space_group_name_H-M   'P 1'
#
loop_
_entity.id
_entity.type
_entity.pdbx_description
1 polymer ?
#
loop_
_entity_poly.entity_id
_entity_poly.type
_entity_poly.pdbx_seq_one_letter_code
_entity_poly.pdbx_strand_id
1 'polypeptide(L)'
;RLAEASGAYLVGGLASSRNKMVQIAGEVSEGGASGAWMSSHINLIAGLSQGCSPIGPAHVATTAQKNVVMEIDGRPALDVFKEEIGEMLARNLERCANFIYAALPVGGSDTGDYLVRNLMGIDPNKGWIAIGDQIDSGDGIMFTKRDRTTAKDDLVQMLEKLKKRISRPIQGGLYFSCLSRGHNLFGEAGIELQIVRDVIGDVPLAGFFANGEISHRRLYGHTGVLVLFLEP
;
A
#
# COMPACT_ATOMS: atom_id res chain seq x y z
N ARG A 1 -9.15 8.14 12.67
CA ARG A 1 -10.24 9.02 13.19
C ARG A 1 -11.57 8.82 12.45
N LEU A 2 -11.65 8.95 11.08
CA LEU A 2 -12.93 8.78 10.37
C LEU A 2 -13.50 7.37 10.54
N ALA A 3 -12.70 6.33 10.32
CA ALA A 3 -13.11 4.94 10.52
C ALA A 3 -13.52 4.63 11.97
N GLU A 4 -12.81 5.19 12.94
CA GLU A 4 -13.13 5.05 14.37
C GLU A 4 -14.45 5.75 14.73
N ALA A 5 -14.62 6.98 14.24
CA ALA A 5 -15.83 7.77 14.51
C ALA A 5 -17.09 7.17 13.86
N SER A 6 -16.93 6.52 12.71
CA SER A 6 -18.03 5.96 11.93
C SER A 6 -18.29 4.49 12.18
N GLY A 7 -17.32 3.74 12.69
CA GLY A 7 -17.35 2.28 12.77
C GLY A 7 -17.38 1.58 11.40
N ALA A 8 -17.18 2.32 10.30
CA ALA A 8 -17.28 1.80 8.95
C ALA A 8 -15.96 1.18 8.46
N TYR A 9 -16.09 0.24 7.55
CA TYR A 9 -14.98 -0.23 6.73
C TYR A 9 -14.77 0.76 5.57
N LEU A 10 -13.67 1.51 5.61
CA LEU A 10 -13.37 2.52 4.60
C LEU A 10 -12.59 1.88 3.43
N VAL A 11 -12.96 2.25 2.20
CA VAL A 11 -12.20 1.96 0.99
C VAL A 11 -12.14 3.20 0.13
N GLY A 12 -11.05 3.38 -0.60
CA GLY A 12 -10.88 4.54 -1.45
C GLY A 12 -9.43 4.91 -1.65
N GLY A 13 -9.19 6.19 -1.88
CA GLY A 13 -7.83 6.70 -2.04
C GLY A 13 -7.75 8.21 -1.92
N LEU A 14 -6.55 8.70 -1.70
CA LEU A 14 -6.27 10.12 -1.72
C LEU A 14 -6.27 10.60 -3.18
N ALA A 15 -7.15 11.55 -3.47
CA ALA A 15 -7.15 12.22 -4.76
C ALA A 15 -5.87 13.06 -4.93
N SER A 16 -5.25 12.98 -6.09
CA SER A 16 -4.14 13.86 -6.46
C SER A 16 -4.65 15.01 -7.33
N SER A 17 -4.22 16.21 -7.02
CA SER A 17 -4.54 17.40 -7.82
C SER A 17 -3.30 18.25 -7.99
N ARG A 18 -3.21 18.92 -9.13
CA ARG A 18 -2.08 19.82 -9.41
C ARG A 18 -2.19 21.15 -8.66
N ASN A 19 -3.42 21.69 -8.52
CA ASN A 19 -3.62 23.05 -8.00
C ASN A 19 -4.68 23.14 -6.90
N LYS A 20 -5.79 22.41 -7.00
CA LYS A 20 -6.92 22.50 -6.08
C LYS A 20 -7.35 21.11 -5.65
N MET A 21 -7.55 20.93 -4.35
CA MET A 21 -8.08 19.68 -3.78
C MET A 21 -9.60 19.67 -3.87
N VAL A 22 -10.10 19.46 -5.08
CA VAL A 22 -11.55 19.46 -5.37
C VAL A 22 -12.17 18.13 -4.99
N GLN A 23 -13.30 18.22 -4.29
CA GLN A 23 -14.16 17.09 -3.94
C GLN A 23 -15.56 17.31 -4.53
N ILE A 24 -16.22 16.21 -4.93
CA ILE A 24 -17.57 16.26 -5.52
C ILE A 24 -18.48 15.31 -4.76
N ALA A 25 -19.53 15.86 -4.17
CA ALA A 25 -20.58 15.09 -3.49
C ALA A 25 -21.91 15.87 -3.62
N GLY A 26 -22.54 15.80 -4.79
CA GLY A 26 -23.68 16.64 -5.17
C GLY A 26 -23.26 18.04 -5.61
N GLU A 27 -22.40 18.67 -4.89
CA GLU A 27 -21.78 19.97 -5.19
C GLU A 27 -20.24 19.85 -5.20
N VAL A 28 -19.59 20.88 -5.73
CA VAL A 28 -18.13 21.00 -5.78
C VAL A 28 -17.65 21.74 -4.54
N SER A 29 -16.72 21.16 -3.80
CA SER A 29 -16.06 21.76 -2.63
C SER A 29 -14.54 21.69 -2.74
N GLU A 30 -13.83 22.55 -2.03
CA GLU A 30 -12.37 22.51 -1.89
C GLU A 30 -11.99 21.87 -0.56
N GLY A 31 -11.12 20.86 -0.62
CA GLY A 31 -10.64 20.12 0.55
C GLY A 31 -11.66 19.14 1.12
N GLY A 32 -11.26 18.47 2.22
CA GLY A 32 -12.10 17.49 2.89
C GLY A 32 -12.10 16.13 2.24
N ALA A 33 -13.19 15.40 2.41
CA ALA A 33 -13.40 14.07 1.85
C ALA A 33 -14.80 13.97 1.26
N SER A 34 -14.94 13.29 0.13
CA SER A 34 -16.20 12.94 -0.49
C SER A 34 -16.31 11.43 -0.66
N GLY A 35 -17.52 10.90 -0.65
CA GLY A 35 -17.74 9.46 -0.81
C GLY A 35 -19.20 9.08 -0.71
N ALA A 36 -19.46 7.78 -0.78
CA ALA A 36 -20.77 7.20 -0.57
C ALA A 36 -20.79 6.35 0.70
N TRP A 37 -21.83 6.50 1.50
CA TRP A 37 -22.08 5.65 2.65
C TRP A 37 -22.99 4.49 2.23
N MET A 38 -22.55 3.28 2.49
CA MET A 38 -23.29 2.08 2.12
C MET A 38 -23.80 1.35 3.38
N SER A 39 -25.00 0.84 3.29
CA SER A 39 -25.59 0.01 4.35
C SER A 39 -24.87 -1.32 4.50
N SER A 40 -24.88 -1.89 5.70
CA SER A 40 -24.39 -3.25 5.97
C SER A 40 -25.14 -4.36 5.25
N HIS A 41 -26.30 -4.06 4.63
CA HIS A 41 -27.06 -5.02 3.81
C HIS A 41 -26.47 -5.20 2.41
N ILE A 42 -25.53 -4.33 1.98
CA ILE A 42 -24.86 -4.50 0.69
C ILE A 42 -23.79 -5.56 0.83
N ASN A 43 -23.92 -6.63 0.06
CA ASN A 43 -22.93 -7.68 0.01
C ASN A 43 -21.70 -7.20 -0.76
N LEU A 44 -20.56 -7.07 -0.07
CA LEU A 44 -19.30 -6.70 -0.69
C LEU A 44 -18.15 -7.52 -0.13
N ILE A 45 -17.16 -7.72 -0.95
CA ILE A 45 -15.85 -8.26 -0.55
C ILE A 45 -14.76 -7.33 -1.01
N ALA A 46 -13.71 -7.21 -0.21
CA ALA A 46 -12.56 -6.38 -0.53
C ALA A 46 -11.26 -7.18 -0.42
N GLY A 47 -10.28 -6.80 -1.23
CA GLY A 47 -8.93 -7.31 -1.21
C GLY A 47 -7.91 -6.21 -1.42
N LEU A 48 -6.73 -6.40 -0.85
CA LEU A 48 -5.59 -5.50 -0.96
C LEU A 48 -4.42 -6.27 -1.55
N SER A 49 -3.84 -5.73 -2.63
CA SER A 49 -2.63 -6.23 -3.27
C SER A 49 -1.47 -5.31 -2.93
N GLN A 50 -0.39 -5.88 -2.42
CA GLN A 50 0.85 -5.17 -2.15
C GLN A 50 1.65 -4.97 -3.45
N GLY A 51 2.35 -3.86 -3.58
CA GLY A 51 3.19 -3.59 -4.75
C GLY A 51 4.68 -3.84 -4.50
N CYS A 52 5.03 -4.19 -3.28
CA CYS A 52 6.39 -4.44 -2.82
C CYS A 52 6.44 -5.75 -2.03
N SER A 53 7.57 -6.43 -2.08
CA SER A 53 7.81 -7.68 -1.33
C SER A 53 8.95 -7.52 -0.32
N PRO A 54 8.87 -8.15 0.86
CA PRO A 54 10.00 -8.19 1.79
C PRO A 54 11.27 -8.77 1.15
N ILE A 55 12.43 -8.22 1.51
CA ILE A 55 13.76 -8.72 1.09
C ILE A 55 14.49 -9.44 2.21
N GLY A 56 14.07 -9.26 3.45
CA GLY A 56 14.61 -9.89 4.63
C GLY A 56 13.54 -10.09 5.71
N PRO A 57 13.93 -10.45 6.93
CA PRO A 57 13.02 -10.62 8.05
C PRO A 57 12.47 -9.29 8.56
N ALA A 58 11.51 -9.38 9.47
CA ALA A 58 11.10 -8.23 10.28
C ALA A 58 12.09 -8.04 11.43
N HIS A 59 12.44 -6.79 11.67
CA HIS A 59 13.34 -6.30 12.71
C HIS A 59 12.58 -5.42 13.70
N VAL A 60 13.27 -4.96 14.75
CA VAL A 60 12.77 -3.97 15.71
C VAL A 60 13.59 -2.69 15.59
N ALA A 61 12.94 -1.56 15.42
CA ALA A 61 13.57 -0.23 15.54
C ALA A 61 13.88 0.01 17.02
N THR A 62 15.08 -0.32 17.47
CA THR A 62 15.47 -0.23 18.89
C THR A 62 15.65 1.20 19.36
N THR A 63 16.10 2.08 18.46
CA THR A 63 16.19 3.53 18.71
C THR A 63 15.63 4.28 17.50
N ALA A 64 14.54 5.03 17.73
CA ALA A 64 13.90 5.84 16.70
C ALA A 64 13.36 7.15 17.30
N GLN A 65 13.30 8.19 16.47
CA GLN A 65 12.71 9.47 16.84
C GLN A 65 12.02 10.12 15.65
N LYS A 66 10.71 10.40 15.77
CA LYS A 66 9.86 10.90 14.69
C LYS A 66 9.87 9.94 13.50
N ASN A 67 10.50 10.35 12.40
CA ASN A 67 10.63 9.57 11.18
C ASN A 67 12.06 9.05 10.93
N VAL A 68 12.95 9.14 11.94
CA VAL A 68 14.36 8.73 11.83
C VAL A 68 14.59 7.47 12.65
N VAL A 69 15.06 6.42 12.02
CA VAL A 69 15.53 5.17 12.63
C VAL A 69 17.04 5.27 12.81
N MET A 70 17.48 5.19 14.05
CA MET A 70 18.90 5.30 14.42
C MET A 70 19.52 3.91 14.58
N GLU A 71 18.78 3.01 15.24
CA GLU A 71 19.22 1.63 15.48
C GLU A 71 18.12 0.63 15.17
N ILE A 72 18.51 -0.49 14.60
CA ILE A 72 17.67 -1.68 14.34
C ILE A 72 18.36 -2.86 15.01
N ASP A 73 17.62 -3.58 15.87
CA ASP A 73 18.12 -4.73 16.64
C ASP A 73 19.43 -4.43 17.42
N GLY A 74 19.54 -3.19 17.96
CA GLY A 74 20.71 -2.72 18.71
C GLY A 74 21.94 -2.40 17.87
N ARG A 75 21.81 -2.27 16.54
CA ARG A 75 22.88 -1.97 15.58
C ARG A 75 22.53 -0.71 14.79
N PRO A 76 23.51 0.04 14.25
CA PRO A 76 23.23 1.17 13.37
C PRO A 76 22.26 0.77 12.25
N ALA A 77 21.18 1.54 12.08
CA ALA A 77 20.12 1.21 11.13
C ALA A 77 20.64 1.02 9.70
N LEU A 78 21.61 1.84 9.30
CA LEU A 78 22.23 1.76 7.97
C LEU A 78 23.03 0.46 7.75
N ASP A 79 23.61 -0.10 8.78
CA ASP A 79 24.38 -1.34 8.65
C ASP A 79 23.45 -2.53 8.42
N VAL A 80 22.35 -2.60 9.18
CA VAL A 80 21.30 -3.62 8.97
C VAL A 80 20.70 -3.45 7.57
N PHE A 81 20.39 -2.23 7.16
CA PHE A 81 19.86 -1.94 5.83
C PHE A 81 20.79 -2.43 4.71
N LYS A 82 22.10 -2.13 4.81
CA LYS A 82 23.09 -2.56 3.81
C LYS A 82 23.21 -4.09 3.70
N GLU A 83 23.13 -4.79 4.82
CA GLU A 83 23.14 -6.26 4.83
C GLU A 83 21.92 -6.81 4.11
N GLU A 84 20.72 -6.30 4.41
CA GLU A 84 19.46 -6.75 3.81
C GLU A 84 19.40 -6.52 2.29
N ILE A 85 19.87 -5.35 1.82
CA ILE A 85 19.87 -5.04 0.39
C ILE A 85 21.02 -5.72 -0.37
N GLY A 86 22.02 -6.22 0.33
CA GLY A 86 23.19 -6.89 -0.22
C GLY A 86 24.25 -5.93 -0.76
N GLU A 87 25.48 -6.43 -0.86
CA GLU A 87 26.66 -5.62 -1.19
C GLU A 87 26.56 -4.84 -2.50
N MET A 88 25.94 -5.41 -3.53
CA MET A 88 25.84 -4.77 -4.84
C MET A 88 25.04 -3.47 -4.77
N LEU A 89 23.91 -3.48 -4.06
CA LEU A 89 23.08 -2.29 -3.89
C LEU A 89 23.65 -1.34 -2.85
N ALA A 90 24.27 -1.86 -1.80
CA ALA A 90 24.90 -1.06 -0.74
C ALA A 90 26.00 -0.13 -1.24
N ARG A 91 26.60 -0.41 -2.42
CA ARG A 91 27.61 0.46 -3.05
C ARG A 91 27.04 1.76 -3.63
N ASN A 92 25.74 1.82 -3.87
CA ASN A 92 25.09 3.02 -4.41
C ASN A 92 23.70 3.23 -3.79
N LEU A 93 23.69 3.77 -2.58
CA LEU A 93 22.48 3.96 -1.77
C LEU A 93 21.47 4.94 -2.41
N GLU A 94 21.94 5.93 -3.18
CA GLU A 94 21.05 6.88 -3.87
C GLU A 94 20.15 6.18 -4.90
N ARG A 95 20.66 5.15 -5.56
CA ARG A 95 19.88 4.37 -6.53
C ARG A 95 18.85 3.47 -5.85
N CYS A 96 19.12 3.03 -4.61
CA CYS A 96 18.23 2.12 -3.87
C CYS A 96 16.89 2.79 -3.55
N ALA A 97 16.86 4.10 -3.29
CA ALA A 97 15.66 4.86 -2.92
C ALA A 97 14.52 4.78 -3.96
N ASN A 98 14.81 4.37 -5.19
CA ASN A 98 13.81 4.26 -6.25
C ASN A 98 13.06 2.91 -6.26
N PHE A 99 13.56 1.88 -5.57
CA PHE A 99 12.98 0.53 -5.59
C PHE A 99 13.07 -0.24 -4.27
N ILE A 100 13.80 0.30 -3.28
CA ILE A 100 13.82 -0.21 -1.91
C ILE A 100 13.03 0.75 -1.01
N TYR A 101 12.21 0.19 -0.14
CA TYR A 101 11.32 0.91 0.76
C TYR A 101 11.43 0.32 2.16
N ALA A 102 11.14 1.13 3.16
CA ALA A 102 10.82 0.62 4.49
C ALA A 102 9.40 0.08 4.51
N ALA A 103 9.13 -0.89 5.34
CA ALA A 103 7.79 -1.38 5.59
C ALA A 103 7.56 -1.57 7.10
N LEU A 104 6.42 -1.11 7.57
CA LEU A 104 6.01 -1.18 8.96
C LEU A 104 4.96 -2.29 9.10
N PRO A 105 5.27 -3.40 9.78
CA PRO A 105 4.31 -4.48 9.98
C PRO A 105 3.05 -3.98 10.69
N VAL A 106 1.90 -4.43 10.21
CA VAL A 106 0.61 -4.08 10.81
C VAL A 106 0.31 -5.04 11.95
N GLY A 107 0.40 -4.57 13.19
CA GLY A 107 0.03 -5.35 14.36
C GLY A 107 -1.41 -5.84 14.30
N GLY A 108 -1.62 -7.14 14.58
CA GLY A 108 -2.95 -7.77 14.57
C GLY A 108 -3.55 -7.97 13.17
N SER A 109 -2.73 -7.93 12.12
CA SER A 109 -3.17 -8.31 10.78
C SER A 109 -3.14 -9.82 10.62
N ASP A 110 -4.28 -10.43 10.31
CA ASP A 110 -4.38 -11.88 10.01
C ASP A 110 -3.77 -12.23 8.65
N THR A 111 -3.49 -11.22 7.82
CA THR A 111 -2.99 -11.35 6.44
C THR A 111 -1.50 -11.05 6.32
N GLY A 112 -0.85 -10.62 7.42
CA GLY A 112 0.56 -10.23 7.42
C GLY A 112 0.81 -8.92 6.67
N ASP A 113 -0.17 -8.00 6.66
CA ASP A 113 -0.05 -6.71 5.97
C ASP A 113 1.02 -5.82 6.60
N TYR A 114 1.58 -4.97 5.77
CA TYR A 114 2.57 -3.96 6.16
C TYR A 114 2.33 -2.65 5.40
N LEU A 115 2.76 -1.55 6.00
CA LEU A 115 2.68 -0.22 5.42
C LEU A 115 4.01 0.13 4.75
N VAL A 116 4.03 0.18 3.43
CA VAL A 116 5.23 0.57 2.68
C VAL A 116 5.43 2.08 2.74
N ARG A 117 6.65 2.51 3.02
CA ARG A 117 7.06 3.91 3.16
C ARG A 117 8.36 4.18 2.43
N ASN A 118 8.42 5.33 1.77
CA ASN A 118 9.62 5.76 1.08
C ASN A 118 10.78 5.93 2.06
N LEU A 119 11.99 5.65 1.60
CA LEU A 119 13.20 6.13 2.25
C LEU A 119 13.35 7.61 1.91
N MET A 120 13.32 8.47 2.92
CA MET A 120 13.34 9.93 2.77
C MET A 120 14.78 10.48 2.81
N GLY A 121 15.71 9.73 3.39
CA GLY A 121 17.10 10.10 3.46
C GLY A 121 17.93 9.08 4.23
N ILE A 122 19.23 9.12 4.00
CA ILE A 122 20.22 8.31 4.69
C ILE A 122 21.34 9.24 5.14
N ASP A 123 21.76 9.17 6.40
CA ASP A 123 22.93 9.84 6.94
C ASP A 123 24.06 8.80 7.12
N PRO A 124 25.03 8.73 6.19
CA PRO A 124 26.10 7.75 6.27
C PRO A 124 27.04 7.94 7.46
N ASN A 125 27.18 9.19 7.96
CA ASN A 125 28.08 9.49 9.05
C ASN A 125 27.54 9.05 10.39
N LYS A 126 26.20 9.14 10.55
CA LYS A 126 25.51 8.74 11.78
C LYS A 126 24.96 7.31 11.71
N GLY A 127 24.90 6.71 10.52
CA GLY A 127 24.29 5.40 10.32
C GLY A 127 22.77 5.41 10.44
N TRP A 128 22.10 6.54 10.15
CA TRP A 128 20.66 6.74 10.33
C TRP A 128 19.89 6.66 9.01
N ILE A 129 18.63 6.29 9.12
CA ILE A 129 17.69 6.22 7.98
C ILE A 129 16.43 7.01 8.33
N ALA A 130 16.00 7.91 7.46
CA ALA A 130 14.72 8.59 7.55
C ALA A 130 13.69 7.92 6.63
N ILE A 131 12.47 7.68 7.13
CA ILE A 131 11.36 7.07 6.40
C ILE A 131 10.18 8.03 6.26
N GLY A 132 9.24 7.73 5.38
CA GLY A 132 8.07 8.57 5.09
C GLY A 132 6.90 8.39 6.07
N ASP A 133 7.16 8.01 7.31
CA ASP A 133 6.17 7.90 8.38
C ASP A 133 6.82 8.12 9.75
N GLN A 134 6.00 8.28 10.78
CA GLN A 134 6.48 8.27 12.16
C GLN A 134 6.72 6.82 12.60
N ILE A 135 7.76 6.62 13.40
CA ILE A 135 8.14 5.34 13.98
C ILE A 135 8.69 5.57 15.38
N ASP A 136 8.23 4.77 16.32
CA ASP A 136 8.69 4.82 17.70
C ASP A 136 9.65 3.67 18.01
N SER A 137 10.48 3.86 19.05
CA SER A 137 11.34 2.78 19.53
C SER A 137 10.48 1.61 20.03
N GLY A 138 10.79 0.41 19.54
CA GLY A 138 10.03 -0.82 19.77
C GLY A 138 9.12 -1.22 18.61
N ASP A 139 8.90 -0.34 17.63
CA ASP A 139 8.11 -0.67 16.45
C ASP A 139 8.84 -1.66 15.54
N GLY A 140 8.04 -2.48 14.86
CA GLY A 140 8.55 -3.37 13.81
C GLY A 140 8.94 -2.58 12.55
N ILE A 141 10.03 -2.98 11.93
CA ILE A 141 10.49 -2.46 10.64
C ILE A 141 11.04 -3.61 9.79
N MET A 142 10.84 -3.55 8.48
CA MET A 142 11.50 -4.41 7.51
C MET A 142 11.78 -3.63 6.24
N PHE A 143 12.56 -4.21 5.34
CA PHE A 143 12.82 -3.61 4.04
C PHE A 143 12.12 -4.40 2.95
N THR A 144 11.67 -3.69 1.92
CA THR A 144 10.93 -4.26 0.80
C THR A 144 11.49 -3.77 -0.51
N LYS A 145 11.40 -4.60 -1.53
CA LYS A 145 11.70 -4.22 -2.91
C LYS A 145 10.42 -4.17 -3.73
N ARG A 146 10.43 -3.30 -4.70
CA ARG A 146 9.39 -3.18 -5.70
C ARG A 146 9.86 -3.79 -7.01
N ASP A 147 9.20 -4.85 -7.46
CA ASP A 147 9.46 -5.45 -8.76
C ASP A 147 8.16 -5.89 -9.44
N ARG A 148 8.19 -5.93 -10.78
CA ARG A 148 7.02 -6.22 -11.60
C ARG A 148 6.49 -7.65 -11.40
N THR A 149 7.37 -8.62 -11.29
CA THR A 149 6.99 -10.03 -11.17
C THR A 149 6.26 -10.27 -9.86
N THR A 150 6.87 -9.85 -8.75
CA THR A 150 6.29 -10.01 -7.43
C THR A 150 4.96 -9.26 -7.29
N ALA A 151 4.85 -8.06 -7.88
CA ALA A 151 3.61 -7.29 -7.86
C ALA A 151 2.48 -7.97 -8.66
N LYS A 152 2.81 -8.63 -9.78
CA LYS A 152 1.84 -9.43 -10.55
C LYS A 152 1.39 -10.66 -9.77
N ASP A 153 2.34 -11.38 -9.20
CA ASP A 153 2.06 -12.60 -8.42
C ASP A 153 1.20 -12.30 -7.20
N ASP A 154 1.50 -11.21 -6.48
CA ASP A 154 0.69 -10.77 -5.34
C ASP A 154 -0.73 -10.35 -5.76
N LEU A 155 -0.86 -9.62 -6.89
CA LEU A 155 -2.18 -9.26 -7.42
C LEU A 155 -2.99 -10.51 -7.76
N VAL A 156 -2.40 -11.47 -8.45
CA VAL A 156 -3.06 -12.74 -8.78
C VAL A 156 -3.47 -13.49 -7.51
N GLN A 157 -2.58 -13.60 -6.52
CA GLN A 157 -2.89 -14.27 -5.26
C GLN A 157 -4.05 -13.59 -4.51
N MET A 158 -4.07 -12.25 -4.46
CA MET A 158 -5.16 -11.50 -3.86
C MET A 158 -6.49 -11.79 -4.59
N LEU A 159 -6.49 -11.76 -5.91
CA LEU A 159 -7.67 -12.04 -6.73
C LEU A 159 -8.17 -13.48 -6.54
N GLU A 160 -7.30 -14.47 -6.49
CA GLU A 160 -7.66 -15.86 -6.22
C GLU A 160 -8.25 -16.05 -4.81
N LYS A 161 -7.74 -15.33 -3.82
CA LYS A 161 -8.34 -15.30 -2.47
C LYS A 161 -9.72 -14.67 -2.50
N LEU A 162 -9.92 -13.57 -3.22
CA LEU A 162 -11.24 -12.96 -3.40
C LEU A 162 -12.20 -13.90 -4.13
N LYS A 163 -11.75 -14.54 -5.21
CA LYS A 163 -12.55 -15.48 -6.01
C LYS A 163 -13.15 -16.61 -5.16
N LYS A 164 -12.40 -17.13 -4.20
CA LYS A 164 -12.89 -18.15 -3.25
C LYS A 164 -13.99 -17.64 -2.30
N ARG A 165 -14.11 -16.33 -2.14
CA ARG A 165 -15.12 -15.68 -1.29
C ARG A 165 -16.35 -15.22 -2.06
N ILE A 166 -16.31 -15.30 -3.40
CA ILE A 166 -17.45 -14.97 -4.25
C ILE A 166 -18.51 -16.09 -4.11
N SER A 167 -19.58 -15.78 -3.44
CA SER A 167 -20.69 -16.69 -3.19
C SER A 167 -21.92 -16.39 -4.04
N ARG A 168 -21.93 -15.27 -4.76
CA ARG A 168 -23.03 -14.75 -5.58
C ARG A 168 -22.48 -14.02 -6.81
N PRO A 169 -23.27 -13.81 -7.87
CA PRO A 169 -22.86 -13.04 -9.03
C PRO A 169 -22.34 -11.66 -8.68
N ILE A 170 -21.29 -11.24 -9.38
CA ILE A 170 -20.68 -9.91 -9.21
C ILE A 170 -21.49 -8.91 -10.04
N GLN A 171 -21.92 -7.82 -9.43
CA GLN A 171 -22.65 -6.73 -10.08
C GLN A 171 -21.70 -5.62 -10.60
N GLY A 172 -20.52 -5.53 -10.03
CA GLY A 172 -19.49 -4.55 -10.40
C GLY A 172 -18.47 -4.38 -9.29
N GLY A 173 -17.54 -3.46 -9.47
CA GLY A 173 -16.53 -3.19 -8.47
C GLY A 173 -15.90 -1.82 -8.55
N LEU A 174 -15.12 -1.51 -7.50
CA LEU A 174 -14.28 -0.33 -7.43
C LEU A 174 -12.82 -0.75 -7.29
N TYR A 175 -11.92 -0.12 -8.05
CA TYR A 175 -10.50 -0.39 -7.99
C TYR A 175 -9.70 0.90 -7.77
N PHE A 176 -9.02 0.97 -6.64
CA PHE A 176 -8.14 2.07 -6.27
C PHE A 176 -6.71 1.58 -6.33
N SER A 177 -5.92 2.09 -7.27
CA SER A 177 -4.55 1.66 -7.50
C SER A 177 -3.59 2.83 -7.27
N CYS A 178 -2.44 2.56 -6.67
CA CYS A 178 -1.43 3.57 -6.43
C CYS A 178 -0.93 4.19 -7.76
N LEU A 179 -0.72 5.50 -7.79
CA LEU A 179 -0.09 6.19 -8.92
C LEU A 179 1.24 5.58 -9.34
N SER A 180 1.96 4.96 -8.41
CA SER A 180 3.21 4.27 -8.70
C SER A 180 3.03 2.92 -9.38
N ARG A 181 1.82 2.34 -9.37
CA ARG A 181 1.47 1.09 -10.06
C ARG A 181 1.19 1.35 -11.55
N GLY A 182 0.20 0.71 -12.14
CA GLY A 182 -0.16 0.89 -13.54
C GLY A 182 1.05 0.76 -14.47
N HIS A 183 1.17 1.65 -15.43
CA HIS A 183 2.28 1.66 -16.41
C HIS A 183 3.66 1.69 -15.74
N ASN A 184 3.83 2.43 -14.66
CA ASN A 184 5.12 2.59 -13.99
C ASN A 184 5.68 1.29 -13.37
N LEU A 185 4.79 0.40 -12.92
CA LEU A 185 5.17 -0.87 -12.32
C LEU A 185 5.02 -2.03 -13.32
N PHE A 186 3.89 -2.11 -14.00
CA PHE A 186 3.56 -3.23 -14.87
C PHE A 186 4.11 -3.10 -16.29
N GLY A 187 4.58 -1.90 -16.66
CA GLY A 187 5.28 -1.60 -17.92
C GLY A 187 4.37 -1.22 -19.08
N GLU A 188 3.12 -1.63 -19.06
CA GLU A 188 2.12 -1.30 -20.09
C GLU A 188 0.83 -0.82 -19.43
N ALA A 189 0.11 0.05 -20.14
CA ALA A 189 -1.19 0.51 -19.67
C ALA A 189 -2.21 -0.63 -19.71
N GLY A 190 -3.04 -0.72 -18.66
CA GLY A 190 -4.14 -1.70 -18.61
C GLY A 190 -3.79 -3.10 -18.15
N ILE A 191 -2.51 -3.48 -18.01
CA ILE A 191 -2.10 -4.82 -17.55
C ILE A 191 -2.74 -5.21 -16.23
N GLU A 192 -2.80 -4.28 -15.30
CA GLU A 192 -3.40 -4.50 -13.98
C GLU A 192 -4.88 -4.90 -14.09
N LEU A 193 -5.65 -4.16 -14.90
CA LEU A 193 -7.05 -4.47 -15.16
C LEU A 193 -7.22 -5.75 -16.00
N GLN A 194 -6.28 -6.04 -16.89
CA GLN A 194 -6.26 -7.30 -17.62
C GLN A 194 -6.11 -8.49 -16.67
N ILE A 195 -5.20 -8.42 -15.70
CA ILE A 195 -5.04 -9.47 -14.68
C ILE A 195 -6.33 -9.64 -13.86
N VAL A 196 -6.99 -8.53 -13.48
CA VAL A 196 -8.28 -8.61 -12.78
C VAL A 196 -9.32 -9.33 -13.63
N ARG A 197 -9.43 -9.00 -14.92
CA ARG A 197 -10.36 -9.65 -15.86
C ARG A 197 -10.05 -11.13 -16.04
N ASP A 198 -8.78 -11.49 -16.17
CA ASP A 198 -8.37 -12.88 -16.42
C ASP A 198 -8.71 -13.80 -15.23
N VAL A 199 -8.67 -13.28 -13.99
CA VAL A 199 -8.92 -14.06 -12.79
C VAL A 199 -10.39 -14.00 -12.34
N ILE A 200 -10.97 -12.80 -12.31
CA ILE A 200 -12.33 -12.55 -11.78
C ILE A 200 -13.40 -12.69 -12.88
N GLY A 201 -13.05 -12.36 -14.11
CA GLY A 201 -13.97 -12.27 -15.23
C GLY A 201 -14.22 -10.82 -15.67
N ASP A 202 -14.99 -10.67 -16.74
CA ASP A 202 -15.34 -9.36 -17.30
C ASP A 202 -16.49 -8.74 -16.47
N VAL A 203 -16.13 -7.92 -15.50
CA VAL A 203 -17.08 -7.23 -14.60
C VAL A 203 -16.94 -5.72 -14.75
N PRO A 204 -18.02 -4.93 -14.62
CA PRO A 204 -17.95 -3.47 -14.64
C PRO A 204 -17.07 -2.96 -13.49
N LEU A 205 -16.00 -2.25 -13.81
CA LEU A 205 -15.11 -1.64 -12.82
C LEU A 205 -15.03 -0.14 -13.01
N ALA A 206 -15.09 0.60 -11.91
CA ALA A 206 -14.77 2.01 -11.83
C ALA A 206 -13.66 2.22 -10.80
N GLY A 207 -12.96 3.36 -10.87
CA GLY A 207 -11.90 3.67 -9.92
C GLY A 207 -10.96 4.73 -10.42
N PHE A 208 -9.86 4.90 -9.71
CA PHE A 208 -8.84 5.89 -10.07
C PHE A 208 -7.47 5.52 -9.50
N PHE A 209 -6.43 6.15 -10.06
CA PHE A 209 -5.09 6.11 -9.48
C PHE A 209 -4.99 7.06 -8.30
N ALA A 210 -4.72 6.50 -7.12
CA ALA A 210 -4.64 7.21 -5.85
C ALA A 210 -3.19 7.57 -5.48
N ASN A 211 -3.03 8.61 -4.69
CA ASN A 211 -1.75 8.96 -4.05
C ASN A 211 -1.72 8.49 -2.59
N GLY A 212 -2.13 7.26 -2.38
CA GLY A 212 -2.33 6.57 -1.13
C GLY A 212 -3.70 5.90 -1.11
N GLU A 213 -3.73 4.61 -0.87
CA GLU A 213 -4.92 3.77 -0.91
C GLU A 213 -5.46 3.57 0.50
N ILE A 214 -6.78 3.71 0.65
CA ILE A 214 -7.46 3.52 1.93
C ILE A 214 -8.07 2.11 1.93
N SER A 215 -7.70 1.32 2.94
CA SER A 215 -8.34 0.04 3.24
C SER A 215 -8.57 -0.06 4.74
N HIS A 216 -9.82 -0.29 5.13
CA HIS A 216 -10.29 -0.32 6.50
C HIS A 216 -9.99 1.02 7.21
N ARG A 217 -9.03 1.09 8.11
CA ARG A 217 -8.67 2.28 8.88
C ARG A 217 -7.24 2.78 8.62
N ARG A 218 -6.61 2.29 7.56
CA ARG A 218 -5.21 2.57 7.24
C ARG A 218 -5.06 3.19 5.87
N LEU A 219 -4.02 4.00 5.76
CA LEU A 219 -3.54 4.55 4.50
C LEU A 219 -2.32 3.73 4.06
N TYR A 220 -2.47 3.07 2.94
CA TYR A 220 -1.41 2.29 2.30
C TYR A 220 -0.73 3.09 1.21
N GLY A 221 0.40 2.61 0.73
CA GLY A 221 1.09 3.11 -0.45
C GLY A 221 1.61 1.94 -1.28
N HIS A 222 1.75 2.15 -2.57
CA HIS A 222 2.17 1.14 -3.54
C HIS A 222 1.21 -0.06 -3.68
N THR A 223 -0.02 0.07 -3.24
CA THR A 223 -1.02 -1.00 -3.19
C THR A 223 -2.11 -0.85 -4.25
N GLY A 224 -2.92 -1.89 -4.41
CA GLY A 224 -4.19 -1.85 -5.13
C GLY A 224 -5.30 -2.39 -4.23
N VAL A 225 -6.40 -1.66 -4.12
CA VAL A 225 -7.58 -2.06 -3.34
C VAL A 225 -8.74 -2.32 -4.28
N LEU A 226 -9.20 -3.56 -4.32
CA LEU A 226 -10.36 -3.98 -5.10
C LEU A 226 -11.55 -4.25 -4.18
N VAL A 227 -12.68 -3.68 -4.51
CA VAL A 227 -13.97 -3.95 -3.86
C VAL A 227 -14.92 -4.50 -4.92
N LEU A 228 -15.55 -5.63 -4.65
CA LEU A 228 -16.55 -6.24 -5.51
C LEU A 228 -17.90 -6.22 -4.81
N PHE A 229 -18.91 -5.77 -5.53
CA PHE A 229 -20.31 -5.78 -5.11
C PHE A 229 -20.95 -7.06 -5.63
N LEU A 230 -21.56 -7.82 -4.71
CA LEU A 230 -22.25 -9.07 -5.02
C LEU A 230 -23.78 -8.84 -4.98
N GLU A 231 -24.50 -9.69 -5.70
CA GLU A 231 -25.95 -9.69 -5.60
C GLU A 231 -26.47 -9.78 -4.16
N PRO A 232 -27.63 -9.18 -3.87
CA PRO A 232 -28.28 -9.24 -2.55
C PRO A 232 -28.57 -10.64 -2.04
#